data_fc84e34bc3d9b679169061a56d058300
#
_entry.id   fc84e34bc3d9b679169061a56d058300
#
_cell.length_a   1.000
_cell.length_b   1.000
_cell.length_c   1.000
_cell.angle_alpha   90.00
_cell.angle_beta   90.00
_cell.angle_gamma   90.00
#
_symmetry.space_group_name_H-M   'P 1'
#
loop_
_entity.id
_entity.type
_entity.pdbx_description
1 polymer ?
#
loop_
_entity_poly.entity_id
_entity_poly.type
_entity_poly.pdbx_seq_one_letter_code
_entity_poly.pdbx_strand_id
1 'polypeptide(L)'
;PLLAEDGEESSNLSIWQEAQRKALDRNNWQSYINIVMSAGFIFDKLITQPNAFVYIYGIYLLGLELKVERIELERTLAAYFFMATLSRRYSSGAEAKAQEDIQLIKENNEKGISFIETLEEIIRISFTKDFFEIQLESELRTSGAWNYSSWSCYVASQVVLGAPAM
;
A
#
# COMPACT_ATOMS: atom_id res chain seq x y z
N PRO A 1 -19.40 8.93 -39.50
CA PRO A 1 -19.46 8.96 -38.02
C PRO A 1 -18.97 7.66 -37.34
N LEU A 2 -18.92 6.51 -38.05
CA LEU A 2 -18.55 5.19 -37.51
C LEU A 2 -17.03 4.95 -37.33
N LEU A 3 -16.19 5.76 -37.99
CA LEU A 3 -14.71 5.55 -37.93
C LEU A 3 -14.02 6.14 -36.69
N ALA A 4 -14.69 6.95 -35.89
CA ALA A 4 -14.15 7.55 -34.67
C ALA A 4 -14.27 6.60 -33.45
N GLU A 5 -15.30 5.78 -33.38
CA GLU A 5 -15.53 4.82 -32.30
C GLU A 5 -14.52 3.66 -32.32
N ASP A 6 -14.16 3.14 -33.50
CA ASP A 6 -13.18 2.06 -33.65
C ASP A 6 -11.76 2.47 -33.20
N GLY A 7 -11.42 3.75 -33.33
CA GLY A 7 -10.14 4.30 -32.90
C GLY A 7 -10.02 4.43 -31.38
N GLU A 8 -11.08 4.82 -30.67
CA GLU A 8 -11.12 4.93 -29.20
C GLU A 8 -11.18 3.55 -28.54
N GLU A 9 -11.96 2.61 -29.07
CA GLU A 9 -11.99 1.23 -28.56
C GLU A 9 -10.63 0.54 -28.69
N SER A 10 -9.97 0.69 -29.81
CA SER A 10 -8.63 0.14 -30.05
C SER A 10 -7.58 0.76 -29.12
N SER A 11 -7.67 2.07 -28.85
CA SER A 11 -6.80 2.77 -27.90
C SER A 11 -7.05 2.30 -26.45
N ASN A 12 -8.30 2.18 -26.05
CA ASN A 12 -8.66 1.69 -24.72
C ASN A 12 -8.21 0.23 -24.49
N LEU A 13 -8.36 -0.63 -25.51
CA LEU A 13 -7.90 -2.01 -25.42
C LEU A 13 -6.37 -2.10 -25.23
N SER A 14 -5.59 -1.28 -25.92
CA SER A 14 -4.14 -1.25 -25.78
C SER A 14 -3.70 -0.79 -24.38
N ILE A 15 -4.39 0.19 -23.79
CA ILE A 15 -4.15 0.67 -22.43
C ILE A 15 -4.43 -0.45 -21.42
N TRP A 16 -5.55 -1.17 -21.58
CA TRP A 16 -5.89 -2.31 -20.73
C TRP A 16 -4.87 -3.44 -20.81
N GLN A 17 -4.42 -3.79 -22.01
CA GLN A 17 -3.41 -4.82 -22.23
C GLN A 17 -2.07 -4.44 -21.57
N GLU A 18 -1.65 -3.20 -21.68
CA GLU A 18 -0.43 -2.71 -21.05
C GLU A 18 -0.54 -2.69 -19.51
N ALA A 19 -1.68 -2.24 -18.97
CA ALA A 19 -1.94 -2.27 -17.54
C ALA A 19 -1.94 -3.71 -17.01
N GLN A 20 -2.58 -4.63 -17.71
CA GLN A 20 -2.59 -6.05 -17.38
C GLN A 20 -1.18 -6.64 -17.41
N ARG A 21 -0.39 -6.34 -18.44
CA ARG A 21 0.98 -6.80 -18.55
C ARG A 21 1.84 -6.33 -17.38
N LYS A 22 1.74 -5.06 -16.99
CA LYS A 22 2.45 -4.51 -15.82
C LYS A 22 2.00 -5.17 -14.52
N ALA A 23 0.68 -5.34 -14.35
CA ALA A 23 0.10 -5.92 -13.14
C ALA A 23 0.45 -7.41 -12.98
N LEU A 24 0.64 -8.16 -14.06
CA LEU A 24 0.98 -9.58 -14.04
C LEU A 24 2.49 -9.85 -14.16
N ASP A 25 3.32 -8.79 -14.24
CA ASP A 25 4.77 -8.96 -14.33
C ASP A 25 5.34 -9.58 -13.05
N ARG A 26 6.00 -10.73 -13.21
CA ARG A 26 6.58 -11.48 -12.09
C ARG A 26 7.64 -10.69 -11.32
N ASN A 27 8.41 -9.86 -12.00
CA ASN A 27 9.48 -9.09 -11.37
C ASN A 27 8.88 -7.98 -10.50
N ASN A 28 7.78 -7.35 -10.96
CA ASN A 28 7.06 -6.36 -10.17
C ASN A 28 6.48 -7.00 -8.89
N TRP A 29 5.87 -8.17 -8.99
CA TRP A 29 5.38 -8.90 -7.84
C TRP A 29 6.49 -9.29 -6.87
N GLN A 30 7.61 -9.81 -7.37
CA GLN A 30 8.74 -10.19 -6.54
C GLN A 30 9.33 -8.98 -5.79
N SER A 31 9.49 -7.85 -6.48
CA SER A 31 9.99 -6.62 -5.87
C SER A 31 9.02 -6.11 -4.80
N TYR A 32 7.72 -6.11 -5.08
CA TYR A 32 6.70 -5.70 -4.13
C TYR A 32 6.64 -6.62 -2.89
N ILE A 33 6.71 -7.93 -3.07
CA ILE A 33 6.78 -8.89 -1.96
C ILE A 33 8.00 -8.59 -1.08
N ASN A 34 9.16 -8.28 -1.67
CA ASN A 34 10.35 -7.92 -0.92
C ASN A 34 10.14 -6.63 -0.09
N ILE A 35 9.39 -5.65 -0.61
CA ILE A 35 9.01 -4.44 0.13
C ILE A 35 8.15 -4.82 1.34
N VAL A 36 7.14 -5.66 1.17
CA VAL A 36 6.26 -6.11 2.27
C VAL A 36 7.06 -6.90 3.32
N MET A 37 7.98 -7.75 2.88
CA MET A 37 8.87 -8.49 3.78
C MET A 37 9.83 -7.56 4.54
N SER A 38 10.33 -6.51 3.90
CA SER A 38 11.19 -5.51 4.55
C SER A 38 10.46 -4.71 5.64
N ALA A 39 9.13 -4.59 5.53
CA ALA A 39 8.27 -4.04 6.56
C ALA A 39 8.02 -5.03 7.74
N GLY A 40 8.61 -6.22 7.71
CA GLY A 40 8.51 -7.24 8.75
C GLY A 40 7.42 -8.30 8.53
N PHE A 41 6.62 -8.19 7.46
CA PHE A 41 5.56 -9.16 7.15
C PHE A 41 6.12 -10.35 6.38
N ILE A 42 6.94 -11.18 7.06
CA ILE A 42 7.70 -12.28 6.46
C ILE A 42 6.90 -13.58 6.26
N PHE A 43 5.66 -13.65 6.77
CA PHE A 43 4.75 -14.79 6.59
C PHE A 43 3.39 -14.29 6.12
N ASP A 44 2.70 -15.11 5.33
CA ASP A 44 1.34 -14.86 4.85
C ASP A 44 0.33 -14.58 5.98
N LYS A 45 0.45 -15.27 7.10
CA LYS A 45 -0.41 -15.08 8.29
C LYS A 45 -0.29 -13.70 8.94
N LEU A 46 0.80 -12.98 8.71
CA LEU A 46 0.95 -11.60 9.19
C LEU A 46 0.18 -10.61 8.30
N ILE A 47 -0.17 -10.99 7.07
CA ILE A 47 -0.95 -10.15 6.16
C ILE A 47 -2.43 -10.29 6.50
N THR A 48 -2.86 -9.59 7.55
CA THR A 48 -4.25 -9.61 8.05
C THR A 48 -5.21 -8.75 7.23
N GLN A 49 -4.67 -7.97 6.29
CA GLN A 49 -5.40 -7.05 5.41
C GLN A 49 -5.12 -7.38 3.92
N PRO A 50 -5.77 -8.40 3.32
CA PRO A 50 -5.53 -8.75 1.91
C PRO A 50 -5.79 -7.61 0.94
N ASN A 51 -6.77 -6.75 1.23
CA ASN A 51 -7.05 -5.56 0.42
C ASN A 51 -5.88 -4.58 0.44
N ALA A 52 -5.26 -4.33 1.60
CA ALA A 52 -4.06 -3.50 1.68
C ALA A 52 -2.94 -4.05 0.78
N PHE A 53 -2.73 -5.36 0.81
CA PHE A 53 -1.72 -6.01 -0.03
C PHE A 53 -1.95 -5.78 -1.53
N VAL A 54 -3.20 -5.90 -2.00
CA VAL A 54 -3.54 -5.73 -3.41
C VAL A 54 -3.51 -4.26 -3.85
N TYR A 55 -4.12 -3.36 -3.07
CA TYR A 55 -4.21 -1.95 -3.46
C TYR A 55 -2.88 -1.22 -3.38
N ILE A 56 -2.03 -1.55 -2.39
CA ILE A 56 -0.69 -0.97 -2.29
C ILE A 56 0.22 -1.48 -3.42
N TYR A 57 -0.01 -2.68 -3.94
CA TYR A 57 0.64 -3.11 -5.19
C TYR A 57 0.29 -2.17 -6.36
N GLY A 58 -0.96 -1.74 -6.46
CA GLY A 58 -1.35 -0.72 -7.45
C GLY A 58 -0.63 0.61 -7.25
N ILE A 59 -0.46 1.05 -6.00
CA ILE A 59 0.32 2.27 -5.67
C ILE A 59 1.81 2.07 -6.02
N TYR A 60 2.37 0.89 -5.77
CA TYR A 60 3.74 0.54 -6.19
C TYR A 60 3.92 0.68 -7.71
N LEU A 61 2.99 0.14 -8.51
CA LEU A 61 3.04 0.26 -9.96
C LEU A 61 2.95 1.72 -10.43
N LEU A 62 2.14 2.54 -9.75
CA LEU A 62 2.07 3.98 -10.01
C LEU A 62 3.40 4.68 -9.69
N GLY A 63 4.06 4.31 -8.59
CA GLY A 63 5.39 4.83 -8.25
C GLY A 63 6.44 4.49 -9.31
N LEU A 64 6.39 3.29 -9.90
CA LEU A 64 7.25 2.91 -11.04
C LEU A 64 6.95 3.75 -12.29
N GLU A 65 5.67 4.01 -12.57
CA GLU A 65 5.25 4.82 -13.71
C GLU A 65 5.70 6.28 -13.57
N LEU A 66 5.62 6.83 -12.37
CA LEU A 66 6.11 8.16 -12.02
C LEU A 66 7.65 8.23 -11.89
N LYS A 67 8.35 7.10 -12.12
CA LYS A 67 9.83 7.00 -12.07
C LYS A 67 10.41 7.45 -10.74
N VAL A 68 9.72 7.15 -9.65
CA VAL A 68 10.22 7.42 -8.30
C VAL A 68 11.53 6.65 -8.08
N GLU A 69 12.48 7.28 -7.38
CA GLU A 69 13.75 6.62 -7.05
C GLU A 69 13.51 5.34 -6.24
N ARG A 70 14.17 4.26 -6.62
CA ARG A 70 13.86 2.92 -6.16
C ARG A 70 13.98 2.75 -4.64
N ILE A 71 15.04 3.25 -4.04
CA ILE A 71 15.30 3.09 -2.60
C ILE A 71 14.25 3.86 -1.78
N GLU A 72 13.91 5.07 -2.23
CA GLU A 72 12.87 5.88 -1.60
C GLU A 72 11.49 5.23 -1.75
N LEU A 73 11.17 4.72 -2.94
CA LEU A 73 9.92 3.99 -3.20
C LEU A 73 9.77 2.78 -2.28
N GLU A 74 10.80 1.93 -2.21
CA GLU A 74 10.80 0.71 -1.39
C GLU A 74 10.62 1.06 0.10
N ARG A 75 11.37 2.03 0.61
CA ARG A 75 11.29 2.48 2.01
C ARG A 75 9.94 3.06 2.36
N THR A 76 9.44 3.97 1.52
CA THR A 76 8.16 4.66 1.80
C THR A 76 6.98 3.71 1.69
N LEU A 77 6.99 2.78 0.72
CA LEU A 77 5.94 1.78 0.60
C LEU A 77 5.96 0.75 1.73
N ALA A 78 7.13 0.38 2.26
CA ALA A 78 7.21 -0.47 3.44
C ALA A 78 6.54 0.21 4.66
N ALA A 79 6.84 1.49 4.89
CA ALA A 79 6.19 2.27 5.94
C ALA A 79 4.69 2.46 5.69
N TYR A 80 4.29 2.70 4.45
CA TYR A 80 2.90 2.85 4.05
C TYR A 80 2.10 1.55 4.25
N PHE A 81 2.69 0.40 3.89
CA PHE A 81 2.06 -0.90 4.10
C PHE A 81 1.87 -1.19 5.59
N PHE A 82 2.88 -0.90 6.41
CA PHE A 82 2.79 -1.03 7.86
C PHE A 82 1.66 -0.15 8.43
N MET A 83 1.64 1.13 8.06
CA MET A 83 0.59 2.07 8.46
C MET A 83 -0.80 1.60 8.04
N ALA A 84 -0.97 1.23 6.76
CA ALA A 84 -2.25 0.81 6.22
C ALA A 84 -2.78 -0.46 6.90
N THR A 85 -1.89 -1.38 7.28
CA THR A 85 -2.24 -2.59 8.03
C THR A 85 -2.63 -2.24 9.46
N LEU A 86 -1.84 -1.43 10.15
CA LEU A 86 -2.08 -1.06 11.55
C LEU A 86 -3.34 -0.22 11.72
N SER A 87 -3.55 0.77 10.85
CA SER A 87 -4.73 1.65 10.87
C SER A 87 -5.98 1.02 10.24
N ARG A 88 -5.86 -0.18 9.68
CA ARG A 88 -6.94 -0.85 8.92
C ARG A 88 -7.51 0.00 7.78
N ARG A 89 -6.64 0.76 7.11
CA ARG A 89 -7.04 1.74 6.09
C ARG A 89 -7.96 1.17 5.01
N TYR A 90 -7.77 -0.08 4.62
CA TYR A 90 -8.52 -0.76 3.55
C TYR A 90 -9.46 -1.85 4.09
N SER A 91 -9.93 -1.75 5.34
CA SER A 91 -10.84 -2.75 5.92
C SER A 91 -12.31 -2.50 5.57
N SER A 92 -12.70 -1.25 5.37
CA SER A 92 -14.07 -0.86 5.02
C SER A 92 -14.03 0.13 3.86
N GLY A 93 -14.89 -0.09 2.84
CA GLY A 93 -14.87 0.74 1.64
C GLY A 93 -13.53 0.73 0.90
N ALA A 94 -12.84 -0.39 0.91
CA ALA A 94 -11.45 -0.54 0.50
C ALA A 94 -11.17 0.00 -0.92
N GLU A 95 -12.08 -0.27 -1.86
CA GLU A 95 -11.95 0.19 -3.24
C GLU A 95 -12.03 1.72 -3.34
N ALA A 96 -13.04 2.32 -2.70
CA ALA A 96 -13.20 3.78 -2.67
C ALA A 96 -11.99 4.45 -2.02
N LYS A 97 -11.46 3.87 -0.93
CA LYS A 97 -10.28 4.39 -0.25
C LYS A 97 -9.01 4.28 -1.08
N ALA A 98 -8.84 3.18 -1.80
CA ALA A 98 -7.73 3.01 -2.72
C ALA A 98 -7.81 4.00 -3.90
N GLN A 99 -9.02 4.23 -4.41
CA GLN A 99 -9.26 5.22 -5.46
C GLN A 99 -8.93 6.64 -4.98
N GLU A 100 -9.35 7.02 -3.77
CA GLU A 100 -8.98 8.31 -3.16
C GLU A 100 -7.46 8.48 -3.06
N ASP A 101 -6.75 7.47 -2.58
CA ASP A 101 -5.30 7.53 -2.40
C ASP A 101 -4.58 7.68 -3.75
N ILE A 102 -4.98 6.91 -4.76
CA ILE A 102 -4.42 6.99 -6.12
C ILE A 102 -4.72 8.36 -6.75
N GLN A 103 -5.95 8.84 -6.58
CA GLN A 103 -6.35 10.14 -7.11
C GLN A 103 -5.55 11.27 -6.44
N LEU A 104 -5.40 11.24 -5.11
CA LEU A 104 -4.59 12.21 -4.37
C LEU A 104 -3.14 12.24 -4.84
N ILE A 105 -2.54 11.07 -5.06
CA ILE A 105 -1.16 10.97 -5.58
C ILE A 105 -1.06 11.63 -6.96
N LYS A 106 -1.99 11.37 -7.86
CA LYS A 106 -2.00 11.95 -9.20
C LYS A 106 -2.17 13.47 -9.16
N GLU A 107 -3.17 13.96 -8.42
CA GLU A 107 -3.44 15.39 -8.28
C GLU A 107 -2.28 16.16 -7.64
N ASN A 108 -1.65 15.57 -6.63
CA ASN A 108 -0.49 16.18 -5.98
C ASN A 108 0.72 16.20 -6.91
N ASN A 109 0.95 15.13 -7.68
CA ASN A 109 2.02 15.09 -8.66
C ASN A 109 1.84 16.17 -9.75
N GLU A 110 0.62 16.43 -10.21
CA GLU A 110 0.30 17.52 -11.14
C GLU A 110 0.56 18.90 -10.54
N LYS A 111 0.43 19.05 -9.22
CA LYS A 111 0.74 20.29 -8.47
C LYS A 111 2.22 20.42 -8.09
N GLY A 112 3.06 19.46 -8.48
CA GLY A 112 4.49 19.44 -8.17
C GLY A 112 4.85 18.91 -6.79
N ILE A 113 3.89 18.30 -6.07
CA ILE A 113 4.14 17.58 -4.82
C ILE A 113 4.50 16.13 -5.19
N SER A 114 5.63 15.65 -4.68
CA SER A 114 6.13 14.34 -5.06
C SER A 114 5.26 13.19 -4.54
N PHE A 115 5.38 12.04 -5.19
CA PHE A 115 4.78 10.78 -4.76
C PHE A 115 5.13 10.45 -3.30
N ILE A 116 6.40 10.59 -2.94
CA ILE A 116 6.92 10.30 -1.59
C ILE A 116 6.29 11.23 -0.55
N GLU A 117 6.31 12.54 -0.79
CA GLU A 117 5.70 13.52 0.11
C GLU A 117 4.22 13.25 0.33
N THR A 118 3.49 12.84 -0.72
CA THR A 118 2.08 12.50 -0.60
C THR A 118 1.86 11.28 0.29
N LEU A 119 2.63 10.21 0.12
CA LEU A 119 2.51 9.01 0.98
C LEU A 119 2.93 9.29 2.42
N GLU A 120 4.00 10.05 2.64
CA GLU A 120 4.44 10.44 3.98
C GLU A 120 3.38 11.28 4.69
N GLU A 121 2.70 12.18 3.98
CA GLU A 121 1.58 12.94 4.53
C GLU A 121 0.41 12.04 4.92
N ILE A 122 0.03 11.07 4.08
CA ILE A 122 -1.01 10.10 4.42
C ILE A 122 -0.62 9.29 5.67
N ILE A 123 0.63 8.88 5.79
CA ILE A 123 1.13 8.18 6.98
C ILE A 123 0.98 9.08 8.20
N ARG A 124 1.43 10.33 8.11
CA ARG A 124 1.42 11.30 9.20
C ARG A 124 0.01 11.60 9.72
N ILE A 125 -0.95 11.81 8.83
CA ILE A 125 -2.34 12.08 9.23
C ILE A 125 -3.08 10.83 9.73
N SER A 126 -2.61 9.64 9.40
CA SER A 126 -3.17 8.37 9.88
C SER A 126 -2.70 8.03 11.29
N PHE A 127 -1.49 8.46 11.66
CA PHE A 127 -0.88 8.18 12.96
C PHE A 127 -0.96 9.40 13.89
N THR A 128 -2.18 9.72 14.32
CA THR A 128 -2.43 10.79 15.29
C THR A 128 -2.11 10.35 16.70
N LYS A 129 -2.01 11.31 17.64
CA LYS A 129 -1.87 11.02 19.06
C LYS A 129 -3.02 10.15 19.57
N ASP A 130 -4.25 10.46 19.19
CA ASP A 130 -5.46 9.71 19.59
C ASP A 130 -5.44 8.28 19.05
N PHE A 131 -4.88 8.06 17.86
CA PHE A 131 -4.69 6.71 17.32
C PHE A 131 -3.85 5.86 18.29
N PHE A 132 -2.71 6.37 18.75
CA PHE A 132 -1.80 5.62 19.62
C PHE A 132 -2.34 5.47 21.05
N GLU A 133 -2.86 6.54 21.65
CA GLU A 133 -3.26 6.56 23.04
C GLU A 133 -4.62 5.92 23.31
N ILE A 134 -5.52 5.92 22.31
CA ILE A 134 -6.89 5.41 22.49
C ILE A 134 -7.11 4.14 21.70
N GLN A 135 -6.93 4.20 20.37
CA GLN A 135 -7.31 3.09 19.49
C GLN A 135 -6.34 1.90 19.62
N LEU A 136 -5.05 2.14 19.43
CA LEU A 136 -4.04 1.08 19.45
C LEU A 136 -3.91 0.45 20.84
N GLU A 137 -3.93 1.25 21.90
CA GLU A 137 -3.88 0.73 23.28
C GLU A 137 -5.09 -0.16 23.57
N SER A 138 -6.29 0.27 23.19
CA SER A 138 -7.51 -0.52 23.34
C SER A 138 -7.43 -1.86 22.57
N GLU A 139 -6.95 -1.84 21.35
CA GLU A 139 -6.79 -3.04 20.53
C GLU A 139 -5.79 -4.02 21.13
N LEU A 140 -4.64 -3.55 21.57
CA LEU A 140 -3.61 -4.38 22.19
C LEU A 140 -4.07 -4.99 23.53
N ARG A 141 -4.88 -4.29 24.29
CA ARG A 141 -5.44 -4.79 25.55
C ARG A 141 -6.51 -5.87 25.34
N THR A 142 -7.29 -5.78 24.28
CA THR A 142 -8.44 -6.67 24.03
C THR A 142 -8.09 -7.89 23.17
N SER A 143 -7.01 -7.85 22.40
CA SER A 143 -6.70 -8.89 21.46
C SER A 143 -5.75 -9.93 22.01
N GLY A 144 -6.29 -11.08 22.42
CA GLY A 144 -5.51 -12.30 22.55
C GLY A 144 -5.36 -13.09 21.23
N ALA A 145 -5.82 -12.55 20.11
CA ALA A 145 -5.92 -13.29 18.86
C ALA A 145 -4.96 -12.75 17.79
N TRP A 146 -4.21 -13.63 17.17
CA TRP A 146 -3.28 -13.38 16.05
C TRP A 146 -3.95 -12.78 14.79
N ASN A 147 -5.27 -12.68 14.79
CA ASN A 147 -6.07 -12.17 13.68
C ASN A 147 -6.22 -10.64 13.66
N TYR A 148 -5.68 -9.93 14.65
CA TYR A 148 -5.79 -8.47 14.71
C TYR A 148 -4.57 -7.81 14.05
N SER A 149 -4.84 -6.77 13.26
CA SER A 149 -3.81 -6.02 12.56
C SER A 149 -2.74 -5.45 13.50
N SER A 150 -3.12 -4.99 14.69
CA SER A 150 -2.22 -4.49 15.73
C SER A 150 -1.21 -5.53 16.17
N TRP A 151 -1.62 -6.80 16.34
CA TRP A 151 -0.72 -7.88 16.71
C TRP A 151 0.21 -8.31 15.57
N SER A 152 -0.30 -8.37 14.34
CA SER A 152 0.56 -8.65 13.18
C SER A 152 1.62 -7.57 12.98
N CYS A 153 1.25 -6.30 13.18
CA CYS A 153 2.19 -5.18 13.12
C CYS A 153 3.19 -5.21 14.30
N TYR A 154 2.76 -5.59 15.51
CA TYR A 154 3.68 -5.80 16.62
C TYR A 154 4.73 -6.86 16.27
N VAL A 155 4.30 -8.03 15.78
CA VAL A 155 5.23 -9.09 15.36
C VAL A 155 6.15 -8.60 14.24
N ALA A 156 5.59 -7.94 13.22
CA ALA A 156 6.37 -7.36 12.13
C ALA A 156 7.43 -6.37 12.64
N SER A 157 7.08 -5.52 13.60
CA SER A 157 8.03 -4.58 14.20
C SER A 157 9.18 -5.29 14.94
N GLN A 158 8.90 -6.42 15.63
CA GLN A 158 9.94 -7.21 16.27
C GLN A 158 10.91 -7.83 15.24
N VAL A 159 10.40 -8.28 14.10
CA VAL A 159 11.23 -8.77 12.99
C VAL A 159 12.17 -7.68 12.49
N VAL A 160 11.65 -6.47 12.24
CA VAL A 160 12.46 -5.33 11.77
C VAL A 160 13.51 -4.91 12.80
N LEU A 161 13.18 -4.98 14.09
CA LEU A 161 14.09 -4.64 15.18
C LEU A 161 15.11 -5.75 15.48
N GLY A 162 15.03 -6.89 14.80
CA GLY A 162 15.94 -8.02 15.03
C GLY A 162 15.72 -8.73 16.38
N ALA A 163 14.53 -8.60 16.97
CA ALA A 163 14.19 -9.34 18.17
C ALA A 163 14.07 -10.84 17.85
N PRO A 164 14.52 -11.74 18.75
CA PRO A 164 14.37 -13.17 18.53
C PRO A 164 12.90 -13.51 18.41
N ALA A 165 12.55 -14.24 17.35
CA ALA A 165 11.20 -14.77 17.18
C ALA A 165 10.91 -15.71 18.37
N MET A 166 9.92 -15.35 19.19
CA MET A 166 9.45 -16.19 20.28
C MET A 166 8.65 -17.37 19.75
#